data_856b6dc89943ae908b6fd96d9013fc40
#
_entry.id   856b6dc89943ae908b6fd96d9013fc40
#
_cell.length_a   1.000
_cell.length_b   1.000
_cell.length_c   1.000
_cell.angle_alpha   90.00
_cell.angle_beta   90.00
_cell.angle_gamma   90.00
#
_symmetry.space_group_name_H-M   'P 1'
#
loop_
_entity.id
_entity.type
_entity.pdbx_description
1 polymer ?
#
loop_
_entity_poly.entity_id
_entity_poly.type
_entity_poly.pdbx_seq_one_letter_code
_entity_poly.pdbx_strand_id
1 'polypeptide(L)'
;MNALCMVVFGLTIHNLGRSQTLDGVVFRADTARAAGSALDGFLVFFASLVAVGALASCTLALSGEMSRFGSLDPNPAALFALALALVFVIFVAGARPIRTIYAILARAGLVLMMVMMAVAVVLGPSGDILGGGLAAIWRMILSLPSMLTFTGLSSGDPWPQTWTMTHWGNAMMLAPLTGLFLSRAARGFEVGDAVFYFSVVPALITMLWVLVFGGLALSVDEASSGSIWAAMARGGPDDAAYTALWSLPGGESLMVGFVILIALAFTTYAAAMLHAVMRICAPGAEDVEVVGIARASAAMIWCAGIGVAGWGLASYGVNSVVETLSRLGSLPALLVITGFLIAALRLAFSPGSLNIAIKPDPVQIDLDLGEIADEIDEIERGVVRAPRRRKRRKSA
;
A
#
# COMPACT_ATOMS: atom_id res chain seq x y z
N MET A 1 -1.62 12.88 -4.37
CA MET A 1 -1.93 12.95 -2.93
C MET A 1 -0.81 12.33 -2.09
N ASN A 2 -0.44 11.07 -2.29
CA ASN A 2 0.64 10.42 -1.53
C ASN A 2 1.98 11.17 -1.61
N ALA A 3 2.38 11.63 -2.81
CA ALA A 3 3.58 12.45 -2.99
C ALA A 3 3.52 13.77 -2.21
N LEU A 4 2.39 14.45 -2.24
CA LEU A 4 2.18 15.67 -1.47
C LEU A 4 2.38 15.43 0.03
N CYS A 5 1.70 14.41 0.58
CA CYS A 5 1.83 14.07 1.99
C CYS A 5 3.25 13.62 2.35
N MET A 6 3.89 12.82 1.49
CA MET A 6 5.28 12.36 1.65
C MET A 6 6.26 13.53 1.73
N VAL A 7 6.18 14.47 0.80
CA VAL A 7 7.07 15.64 0.75
C VAL A 7 6.86 16.54 1.97
N VAL A 8 5.61 16.81 2.32
CA VAL A 8 5.29 17.66 3.48
C VAL A 8 5.75 17.01 4.79
N PHE A 9 5.50 15.72 4.99
CA PHE A 9 6.03 15.00 6.14
C PHE A 9 7.56 14.94 6.13
N GLY A 10 8.18 14.66 4.99
CA GLY A 10 9.63 14.60 4.85
C GLY A 10 10.29 15.92 5.27
N LEU A 11 9.83 17.03 4.70
CA LEU A 11 10.38 18.35 4.99
C LEU A 11 10.10 18.79 6.45
N THR A 12 8.93 18.51 6.97
CA THR A 12 8.58 18.93 8.35
C THR A 12 9.28 18.10 9.41
N ILE A 13 9.39 16.79 9.23
CA ILE A 13 10.02 15.88 10.19
C ILE A 13 11.54 15.98 10.12
N HIS A 14 12.11 15.84 8.92
CA HIS A 14 13.56 15.71 8.78
C HIS A 14 14.28 17.07 8.78
N ASN A 15 13.69 18.10 8.16
CA ASN A 15 14.34 19.40 8.08
C ASN A 15 13.99 20.33 9.25
N LEU A 16 12.73 20.28 9.72
CA LEU A 16 12.26 21.16 10.78
C LEU A 16 12.21 20.49 12.16
N GLY A 17 12.53 19.19 12.25
CA GLY A 17 12.56 18.45 13.51
C GLY A 17 11.21 18.37 14.23
N ARG A 18 10.09 18.48 13.47
CA ARG A 18 8.75 18.47 14.05
C ARG A 18 8.28 17.05 14.36
N SER A 19 7.27 16.96 15.23
CA SER A 19 6.64 15.68 15.58
C SER A 19 6.03 15.00 14.36
N GLN A 20 6.00 13.67 14.38
CA GLN A 20 5.45 12.82 13.31
C GLN A 20 3.92 12.70 13.40
N THR A 21 3.24 13.79 13.74
CA THR A 21 1.80 13.90 13.92
C THR A 21 1.23 14.88 12.92
N LEU A 22 -0.06 14.78 12.62
CA LEU A 22 -0.75 15.76 11.76
C LEU A 22 -0.68 17.16 12.34
N ASP A 23 -0.71 17.27 13.68
CA ASP A 23 -0.58 18.52 14.39
C ASP A 23 0.77 19.22 14.09
N GLY A 24 1.87 18.49 14.18
CA GLY A 24 3.20 19.02 13.85
C GLY A 24 3.32 19.51 12.41
N VAL A 25 2.53 18.97 11.50
CA VAL A 25 2.59 19.28 10.07
C VAL A 25 1.62 20.37 9.67
N VAL A 26 0.35 20.27 10.06
CA VAL A 26 -0.74 21.17 9.62
C VAL A 26 -0.84 22.41 10.51
N PHE A 27 -0.74 22.22 11.83
CA PHE A 27 -0.81 23.29 12.81
C PHE A 27 0.57 23.49 13.42
N ARG A 28 1.08 24.69 13.48
CA ARG A 28 2.33 24.99 14.19
C ARG A 28 2.16 24.65 15.69
N ALA A 29 2.80 23.60 16.11
CA ALA A 29 2.58 22.74 17.28
C ALA A 29 2.54 23.36 18.69
N ASP A 30 2.68 24.66 18.90
CA ASP A 30 2.77 25.21 20.25
C ASP A 30 1.42 25.51 20.92
N THR A 31 0.32 25.45 20.18
CA THR A 31 -0.99 25.93 20.69
C THR A 31 -2.14 24.93 20.64
N ALA A 32 -2.01 23.76 20.00
CA ALA A 32 -3.16 22.93 19.64
C ALA A 32 -3.01 21.41 19.95
N ARG A 33 -2.35 21.03 21.04
CA ARG A 33 -2.19 19.61 21.43
C ARG A 33 -3.50 18.80 21.42
N ALA A 34 -4.61 19.38 21.84
CA ALA A 34 -5.90 18.69 21.87
C ALA A 34 -6.51 18.49 20.47
N ALA A 35 -6.41 19.48 19.59
CA ALA A 35 -6.93 19.39 18.21
C ALA A 35 -6.09 18.45 17.35
N GLY A 36 -4.77 18.44 17.54
CA GLY A 36 -3.86 17.53 16.85
C GLY A 36 -4.10 16.08 17.23
N SER A 37 -4.26 15.80 18.50
CA SER A 37 -4.63 14.47 19.01
C SER A 37 -5.96 13.97 18.44
N ALA A 38 -6.95 14.85 18.25
CA ALA A 38 -8.22 14.48 17.62
C ALA A 38 -8.07 14.15 16.13
N LEU A 39 -7.25 14.93 15.40
CA LEU A 39 -6.96 14.66 13.98
C LEU A 39 -6.17 13.37 13.78
N ASP A 40 -5.19 13.09 14.63
CA ASP A 40 -4.43 11.85 14.59
C ASP A 40 -5.33 10.64 14.89
N GLY A 41 -6.21 10.76 15.90
CA GLY A 41 -7.21 9.75 16.22
C GLY A 41 -8.19 9.50 15.06
N PHE A 42 -8.65 10.57 14.42
CA PHE A 42 -9.49 10.51 13.24
C PHE A 42 -8.79 9.77 12.07
N LEU A 43 -7.52 10.11 11.80
CA LEU A 43 -6.73 9.45 10.77
C LEU A 43 -6.57 7.96 11.03
N VAL A 44 -6.21 7.57 12.27
CA VAL A 44 -6.08 6.18 12.67
C VAL A 44 -7.42 5.43 12.57
N PHE A 45 -8.52 6.05 12.96
CA PHE A 45 -9.86 5.45 12.84
C PHE A 45 -10.24 5.15 11.39
N PHE A 46 -10.12 6.14 10.49
CA PHE A 46 -10.47 5.93 9.08
C PHE A 46 -9.53 4.95 8.38
N ALA A 47 -8.24 5.00 8.69
CA ALA A 47 -7.30 4.02 8.18
C ALA A 47 -7.61 2.59 8.65
N SER A 48 -8.02 2.45 9.91
CA SER A 48 -8.47 1.16 10.45
C SER A 48 -9.72 0.65 9.73
N LEU A 49 -10.64 1.54 9.42
CA LEU A 49 -11.86 1.21 8.68
C LEU A 49 -11.56 0.71 7.27
N VAL A 50 -10.67 1.40 6.55
CA VAL A 50 -10.21 0.95 5.22
C VAL A 50 -9.46 -0.38 5.33
N ALA A 51 -8.65 -0.58 6.37
CA ALA A 51 -7.94 -1.84 6.59
C ALA A 51 -8.90 -3.01 6.86
N VAL A 52 -10.00 -2.78 7.59
CA VAL A 52 -11.08 -3.77 7.81
C VAL A 52 -11.72 -4.19 6.48
N GLY A 53 -12.10 -3.22 5.65
CA GLY A 53 -12.68 -3.49 4.34
C GLY A 53 -11.72 -4.22 3.41
N ALA A 54 -10.47 -3.80 3.37
CA ALA A 54 -9.43 -4.43 2.57
C ALA A 54 -9.15 -5.87 3.03
N LEU A 55 -9.13 -6.13 4.35
CA LEU A 55 -9.00 -7.50 4.88
C LEU A 55 -10.18 -8.37 4.49
N ALA A 56 -11.41 -7.85 4.61
CA ALA A 56 -12.61 -8.59 4.22
C ALA A 56 -12.57 -8.94 2.73
N SER A 57 -12.27 -7.97 1.85
CA SER A 57 -12.17 -8.20 0.41
C SER A 57 -11.05 -9.20 0.07
N CYS A 58 -9.87 -9.08 0.67
CA CYS A 58 -8.77 -10.02 0.46
C CYS A 58 -9.15 -11.44 0.92
N THR A 59 -9.80 -11.57 2.08
CA THR A 59 -10.26 -12.86 2.61
C THR A 59 -11.28 -13.51 1.68
N LEU A 60 -12.24 -12.75 1.16
CA LEU A 60 -13.25 -13.23 0.21
C LEU A 60 -12.63 -13.64 -1.12
N ALA A 61 -11.75 -12.81 -1.68
CA ALA A 61 -11.05 -13.13 -2.93
C ALA A 61 -10.26 -14.44 -2.81
N LEU A 62 -9.45 -14.58 -1.74
CA LEU A 62 -8.68 -15.79 -1.50
C LEU A 62 -9.57 -17.01 -1.28
N SER A 63 -10.67 -16.88 -0.51
CA SER A 63 -11.58 -18.00 -0.25
C SER A 63 -12.35 -18.44 -1.51
N GLY A 64 -12.74 -17.50 -2.35
CA GLY A 64 -13.38 -17.76 -3.63
C GLY A 64 -12.54 -18.64 -4.54
N GLU A 65 -11.23 -18.33 -4.63
CA GLU A 65 -10.31 -19.15 -5.42
C GLU A 65 -10.02 -20.51 -4.79
N MET A 66 -9.80 -20.57 -3.49
CA MET A 66 -9.60 -21.85 -2.81
C MET A 66 -10.81 -22.77 -2.96
N SER A 67 -12.03 -22.22 -3.00
CA SER A 67 -13.27 -22.95 -3.28
C SER A 67 -13.29 -23.50 -4.71
N ARG A 68 -12.84 -22.76 -5.71
CA ARG A 68 -12.74 -23.22 -7.11
C ARG A 68 -11.80 -24.41 -7.29
N PHE A 69 -10.72 -24.46 -6.49
CA PHE A 69 -9.83 -25.62 -6.44
C PHE A 69 -10.38 -26.78 -5.58
N GLY A 70 -11.60 -26.66 -5.05
CA GLY A 70 -12.21 -27.68 -4.18
C GLY A 70 -11.52 -27.87 -2.83
N SER A 71 -10.64 -26.91 -2.44
CA SER A 71 -9.80 -27.03 -1.25
C SER A 71 -10.41 -26.37 -0.01
N LEU A 72 -11.41 -25.49 -0.18
CA LEU A 72 -12.02 -24.78 0.93
C LEU A 72 -13.47 -24.36 0.61
N ASP A 73 -14.43 -24.80 1.42
CA ASP A 73 -15.77 -24.23 1.39
C ASP A 73 -15.78 -22.90 2.17
N PRO A 74 -16.30 -21.81 1.59
CA PRO A 74 -16.32 -20.49 2.23
C PRO A 74 -17.37 -20.43 3.34
N ASN A 75 -17.09 -21.07 4.47
CA ASN A 75 -17.89 -20.98 5.68
C ASN A 75 -17.23 -19.99 6.68
N PRO A 76 -17.97 -19.49 7.69
CA PRO A 76 -17.43 -18.52 8.64
C PRO A 76 -16.17 -18.97 9.37
N ALA A 77 -16.00 -20.27 9.63
CA ALA A 77 -14.80 -20.79 10.30
C ALA A 77 -13.58 -20.78 9.36
N ALA A 78 -13.77 -21.14 8.10
CA ALA A 78 -12.73 -21.08 7.08
C ALA A 78 -12.28 -19.63 6.81
N LEU A 79 -13.23 -18.71 6.69
CA LEU A 79 -12.95 -17.27 6.55
C LEU A 79 -12.23 -16.72 7.78
N PHE A 80 -12.57 -17.20 9.00
CA PHE A 80 -11.85 -16.81 10.21
C PHE A 80 -10.40 -17.29 10.20
N ALA A 81 -10.15 -18.54 9.83
CA ALA A 81 -8.80 -19.08 9.75
C ALA A 81 -7.94 -18.32 8.72
N LEU A 82 -8.51 -17.98 7.58
CA LEU A 82 -7.84 -17.22 6.53
C LEU A 82 -7.55 -15.78 6.97
N ALA A 83 -8.53 -15.08 7.55
CA ALA A 83 -8.33 -13.75 8.11
C ALA A 83 -7.26 -13.74 9.21
N LEU A 84 -7.27 -14.74 10.10
CA LEU A 84 -6.27 -14.90 11.16
C LEU A 84 -4.86 -15.11 10.60
N ALA A 85 -4.72 -15.94 9.56
CA ALA A 85 -3.43 -16.15 8.88
C ALA A 85 -2.88 -14.85 8.26
N LEU A 86 -3.73 -14.10 7.56
CA LEU A 86 -3.36 -12.81 6.99
C LEU A 86 -2.93 -11.81 8.07
N VAL A 87 -3.72 -11.68 9.14
CA VAL A 87 -3.44 -10.79 10.26
C VAL A 87 -2.14 -11.18 10.98
N PHE A 88 -1.88 -12.47 11.13
CA PHE A 88 -0.63 -12.96 11.71
C PHE A 88 0.59 -12.53 10.87
N VAL A 89 0.52 -12.67 9.54
CA VAL A 89 1.60 -12.21 8.64
C VAL A 89 1.79 -10.70 8.75
N ILE A 90 0.69 -9.92 8.77
CA ILE A 90 0.73 -8.46 8.92
C ILE A 90 1.41 -8.07 10.24
N PHE A 91 1.03 -8.73 11.35
CA PHE A 91 1.61 -8.49 12.66
C PHE A 91 3.11 -8.78 12.68
N VAL A 92 3.52 -9.95 12.18
CA VAL A 92 4.94 -10.35 12.14
C VAL A 92 5.76 -9.41 11.25
N ALA A 93 5.22 -9.00 10.11
CA ALA A 93 5.90 -8.08 9.19
C ALA A 93 5.95 -6.64 9.74
N GLY A 94 4.85 -6.17 10.35
CA GLY A 94 4.75 -4.80 10.86
C GLY A 94 5.42 -4.58 12.22
N ALA A 95 5.54 -5.62 13.05
CA ALA A 95 6.18 -5.53 14.37
C ALA A 95 7.72 -5.53 14.31
N ARG A 96 8.30 -5.97 13.19
CA ARG A 96 9.75 -6.04 12.99
C ARG A 96 10.29 -4.80 12.26
N PRO A 97 11.61 -4.53 12.30
CA PRO A 97 12.21 -3.45 11.52
C PRO A 97 11.88 -3.61 10.03
N ILE A 98 11.48 -2.51 9.39
CA ILE A 98 11.02 -2.45 7.98
C ILE A 98 11.98 -3.15 7.01
N ARG A 99 13.28 -3.19 7.32
CA ARG A 99 14.31 -3.70 6.42
C ARG A 99 14.36 -5.22 6.25
N THR A 100 13.63 -6.00 7.09
CA THR A 100 13.77 -7.46 7.07
C THR A 100 12.62 -8.14 6.32
N ILE A 101 11.51 -8.42 7.00
CA ILE A 101 10.40 -9.22 6.41
C ILE A 101 9.61 -8.40 5.40
N TYR A 102 9.32 -7.12 5.71
CA TYR A 102 8.61 -6.23 4.80
C TYR A 102 9.30 -6.13 3.43
N ALA A 103 10.63 -5.93 3.42
CA ALA A 103 11.39 -5.83 2.18
C ALA A 103 11.37 -7.13 1.35
N ILE A 104 11.37 -8.30 2.03
CA ILE A 104 11.25 -9.60 1.36
C ILE A 104 9.87 -9.74 0.72
N LEU A 105 8.79 -9.47 1.47
CA LEU A 105 7.42 -9.55 0.96
C LEU A 105 7.20 -8.60 -0.23
N ALA A 106 7.67 -7.36 -0.11
CA ALA A 106 7.55 -6.36 -1.16
C ALA A 106 8.30 -6.76 -2.44
N ARG A 107 9.53 -7.27 -2.30
CA ARG A 107 10.31 -7.76 -3.45
C ARG A 107 9.68 -8.98 -4.09
N ALA A 108 9.24 -9.95 -3.29
CA ALA A 108 8.56 -11.14 -3.79
C ALA A 108 7.28 -10.78 -4.55
N GLY A 109 6.46 -9.87 -4.00
CA GLY A 109 5.25 -9.36 -4.66
C GLY A 109 5.57 -8.66 -5.98
N LEU A 110 6.58 -7.77 -6.00
CA LEU A 110 6.99 -7.08 -7.23
C LEU A 110 7.49 -8.05 -8.31
N VAL A 111 8.37 -8.99 -7.94
CA VAL A 111 8.88 -10.00 -8.88
C VAL A 111 7.73 -10.84 -9.43
N LEU A 112 6.85 -11.35 -8.56
CA LEU A 112 5.69 -12.16 -8.98
C LEU A 112 4.77 -11.36 -9.90
N MET A 113 4.50 -10.08 -9.60
CA MET A 113 3.70 -9.20 -10.44
C MET A 113 4.32 -9.04 -11.84
N MET A 114 5.63 -8.79 -11.92
CA MET A 114 6.34 -8.66 -13.20
C MET A 114 6.34 -9.98 -13.99
N VAL A 115 6.54 -11.12 -13.32
CA VAL A 115 6.45 -12.44 -13.94
C VAL A 115 5.05 -12.69 -14.48
N MET A 116 4.01 -12.40 -13.71
CA MET A 116 2.62 -12.59 -14.18
C MET A 116 2.29 -11.72 -15.38
N MET A 117 2.73 -10.45 -15.40
CA MET A 117 2.56 -9.59 -16.58
C MET A 117 3.28 -10.16 -17.81
N ALA A 118 4.52 -10.61 -17.63
CA ALA A 118 5.29 -11.21 -18.73
C ALA A 118 4.61 -12.48 -19.28
N VAL A 119 4.16 -13.35 -18.39
CA VAL A 119 3.44 -14.58 -18.75
C VAL A 119 2.12 -14.27 -19.45
N ALA A 120 1.34 -13.30 -18.96
CA ALA A 120 0.08 -12.89 -19.59
C ALA A 120 0.29 -12.35 -21.02
N VAL A 121 1.37 -11.60 -21.25
CA VAL A 121 1.71 -11.10 -22.61
C VAL A 121 2.19 -12.24 -23.52
N VAL A 122 3.01 -13.18 -23.01
CA VAL A 122 3.57 -14.27 -23.81
C VAL A 122 2.53 -15.32 -24.17
N LEU A 123 1.65 -15.67 -23.21
CA LEU A 123 0.63 -16.72 -23.41
C LEU A 123 -0.69 -16.18 -23.96
N GLY A 124 -0.94 -14.88 -23.81
CA GLY A 124 -2.14 -14.20 -24.28
C GLY A 124 -1.98 -13.67 -25.72
N PRO A 125 -3.04 -13.02 -26.24
CA PRO A 125 -3.02 -12.35 -27.53
C PRO A 125 -2.17 -11.07 -27.47
N SER A 126 -0.86 -11.22 -27.54
CA SER A 126 0.12 -10.14 -27.32
C SER A 126 -0.09 -8.92 -28.23
N GLY A 127 -0.54 -9.14 -29.49
CA GLY A 127 -0.84 -8.07 -30.42
C GLY A 127 -1.99 -7.18 -29.94
N ASP A 128 -3.07 -7.78 -29.46
CA ASP A 128 -4.24 -7.07 -28.97
C ASP A 128 -3.95 -6.43 -27.60
N ILE A 129 -3.25 -7.15 -26.73
CA ILE A 129 -2.85 -6.63 -25.41
C ILE A 129 -1.98 -5.38 -25.56
N LEU A 130 -0.90 -5.45 -26.33
CA LEU A 130 0.04 -4.34 -26.48
C LEU A 130 -0.49 -3.25 -27.39
N GLY A 131 -1.03 -3.61 -28.56
CA GLY A 131 -1.58 -2.65 -29.52
C GLY A 131 -2.83 -1.94 -29.01
N GLY A 132 -3.79 -2.70 -28.50
CA GLY A 132 -5.01 -2.18 -27.89
C GLY A 132 -4.72 -1.37 -26.64
N GLY A 133 -3.82 -1.85 -25.79
CA GLY A 133 -3.39 -1.18 -24.55
C GLY A 133 -2.70 0.17 -24.80
N LEU A 134 -1.78 0.25 -25.75
CA LEU A 134 -1.14 1.52 -26.13
C LEU A 134 -2.13 2.52 -26.72
N ALA A 135 -3.05 2.05 -27.57
CA ALA A 135 -4.13 2.87 -28.10
C ALA A 135 -5.06 3.38 -26.99
N ALA A 136 -5.36 2.54 -25.99
CA ALA A 136 -6.17 2.93 -24.83
C ALA A 136 -5.48 4.00 -23.98
N ILE A 137 -4.17 3.88 -23.72
CA ILE A 137 -3.39 4.92 -23.03
C ILE A 137 -3.46 6.25 -23.78
N TRP A 138 -3.24 6.21 -25.08
CA TRP A 138 -3.31 7.42 -25.91
C TRP A 138 -4.69 8.08 -25.85
N ARG A 139 -5.76 7.29 -26.00
CA ARG A 139 -7.14 7.78 -25.87
C ARG A 139 -7.42 8.34 -24.47
N MET A 140 -6.93 7.68 -23.42
CA MET A 140 -7.06 8.14 -22.04
C MET A 140 -6.42 9.52 -21.87
N ILE A 141 -5.20 9.74 -22.38
CA ILE A 141 -4.51 11.04 -22.29
C ILE A 141 -5.33 12.14 -22.98
N LEU A 142 -5.86 11.85 -24.19
CA LEU A 142 -6.68 12.80 -24.92
C LEU A 142 -8.02 13.09 -24.25
N SER A 143 -8.64 12.10 -23.63
CA SER A 143 -9.94 12.23 -22.96
C SER A 143 -9.82 12.61 -21.47
N LEU A 144 -8.61 12.79 -20.95
CA LEU A 144 -8.39 13.09 -19.52
C LEU A 144 -9.22 14.29 -19.01
N PRO A 145 -9.31 15.44 -19.72
CA PRO A 145 -10.12 16.57 -19.26
C PRO A 145 -11.60 16.23 -19.13
N SER A 146 -12.17 15.50 -20.09
CA SER A 146 -13.57 15.10 -20.04
C SER A 146 -13.84 14.05 -18.97
N MET A 147 -12.91 13.12 -18.76
CA MET A 147 -13.01 12.10 -17.71
C MET A 147 -12.94 12.70 -16.31
N LEU A 148 -12.07 13.68 -16.08
CA LEU A 148 -11.92 14.37 -14.79
C LEU A 148 -13.15 15.23 -14.43
N THR A 149 -13.90 15.69 -15.41
CA THR A 149 -15.11 16.50 -15.20
C THR A 149 -16.42 15.70 -15.31
N PHE A 150 -16.34 14.41 -15.62
CA PHE A 150 -17.49 13.53 -15.74
C PHE A 150 -18.09 13.20 -14.37
N THR A 151 -19.30 13.68 -14.11
CA THR A 151 -20.02 13.47 -12.85
C THR A 151 -21.14 12.44 -12.95
N GLY A 152 -21.51 12.03 -14.15
CA GLY A 152 -22.65 11.13 -14.40
C GLY A 152 -24.03 11.75 -14.17
N LEU A 153 -24.12 12.97 -13.59
CA LEU A 153 -25.38 13.58 -13.20
C LEU A 153 -26.30 13.87 -14.39
N SER A 154 -25.75 14.28 -15.53
CA SER A 154 -26.52 14.60 -16.73
C SER A 154 -26.98 13.37 -17.50
N SER A 155 -26.26 12.26 -17.39
CA SER A 155 -26.56 10.99 -18.06
C SER A 155 -27.34 10.01 -17.19
N GLY A 156 -27.48 10.28 -15.89
CA GLY A 156 -28.03 9.33 -14.92
C GLY A 156 -27.14 8.11 -14.69
N ASP A 157 -25.86 8.20 -15.04
CA ASP A 157 -24.89 7.12 -14.88
C ASP A 157 -24.39 7.05 -13.43
N PRO A 158 -24.63 5.98 -12.68
CA PRO A 158 -24.19 5.83 -11.31
C PRO A 158 -22.70 5.48 -11.17
N TRP A 159 -21.98 5.24 -12.28
CA TRP A 159 -20.60 4.78 -12.27
C TRP A 159 -19.65 5.68 -11.45
N PRO A 160 -19.68 7.03 -11.61
CA PRO A 160 -18.81 7.90 -10.83
C PRO A 160 -19.07 7.83 -9.33
N GLN A 161 -20.32 7.71 -8.91
CA GLN A 161 -20.68 7.60 -7.49
C GLN A 161 -20.23 6.28 -6.89
N THR A 162 -20.31 5.20 -7.66
CA THR A 162 -19.94 3.86 -7.18
C THR A 162 -18.42 3.65 -7.18
N TRP A 163 -17.75 3.99 -8.27
CA TRP A 163 -16.34 3.66 -8.46
C TRP A 163 -15.40 4.84 -8.17
N THR A 164 -15.65 5.99 -8.78
CA THR A 164 -14.75 7.15 -8.67
C THR A 164 -14.75 7.69 -7.25
N MET A 165 -15.91 7.95 -6.66
CA MET A 165 -15.99 8.50 -5.30
C MET A 165 -15.45 7.52 -4.26
N THR A 166 -15.74 6.23 -4.36
CA THR A 166 -15.23 5.22 -3.43
C THR A 166 -13.71 5.09 -3.52
N HIS A 167 -13.17 5.03 -4.75
CA HIS A 167 -11.73 4.93 -4.97
C HIS A 167 -10.98 6.17 -4.44
N TRP A 168 -11.43 7.36 -4.82
CA TRP A 168 -10.81 8.61 -4.36
C TRP A 168 -10.99 8.84 -2.86
N GLY A 169 -12.14 8.45 -2.30
CA GLY A 169 -12.39 8.50 -0.86
C GLY A 169 -11.39 7.65 -0.09
N ASN A 170 -11.22 6.40 -0.47
CA ASN A 170 -10.21 5.51 0.12
C ASN A 170 -8.79 6.06 -0.04
N ALA A 171 -8.45 6.53 -1.23
CA ALA A 171 -7.12 7.08 -1.50
C ALA A 171 -6.83 8.33 -0.66
N MET A 172 -7.82 9.22 -0.46
CA MET A 172 -7.67 10.41 0.39
C MET A 172 -7.52 10.05 1.88
N MET A 173 -8.30 9.09 2.37
CA MET A 173 -8.21 8.65 3.77
C MET A 173 -6.85 8.02 4.09
N LEU A 174 -6.26 7.31 3.14
CA LEU A 174 -4.99 6.62 3.35
C LEU A 174 -3.76 7.47 2.99
N ALA A 175 -3.92 8.53 2.20
CA ALA A 175 -2.79 9.33 1.72
C ALA A 175 -1.89 9.90 2.83
N PRO A 176 -2.39 10.40 3.97
CA PRO A 176 -1.53 10.89 5.04
C PRO A 176 -0.68 9.79 5.68
N LEU A 177 -1.26 8.61 5.96
CA LEU A 177 -0.51 7.48 6.52
C LEU A 177 0.51 6.93 5.54
N THR A 178 0.11 6.78 4.27
CA THR A 178 1.02 6.38 3.20
C THR A 178 2.15 7.40 3.05
N GLY A 179 1.83 8.69 3.09
CA GLY A 179 2.81 9.77 3.05
C GLY A 179 3.79 9.75 4.22
N LEU A 180 3.31 9.50 5.43
CA LEU A 180 4.14 9.33 6.62
C LEU A 180 5.09 8.14 6.48
N PHE A 181 4.60 7.01 5.99
CA PHE A 181 5.43 5.83 5.73
C PHE A 181 6.49 6.12 4.67
N LEU A 182 6.08 6.69 3.52
CA LEU A 182 6.97 6.99 2.40
C LEU A 182 8.01 8.07 2.75
N SER A 183 7.67 9.06 3.57
CA SER A 183 8.62 10.10 4.00
C SER A 183 9.82 9.53 4.75
N ARG A 184 9.64 8.39 5.44
CA ARG A 184 10.70 7.67 6.12
C ARG A 184 11.53 6.80 5.18
N ALA A 185 10.87 6.16 4.22
CA ALA A 185 11.53 5.40 3.18
C ALA A 185 12.38 6.34 2.28
N ALA A 186 11.91 7.58 2.09
CA ALA A 186 12.57 8.61 1.31
C ALA A 186 13.69 9.36 2.06
N ARG A 187 14.00 9.00 3.31
CA ARG A 187 15.08 9.65 4.08
C ARG A 187 16.41 9.52 3.36
N GLY A 188 17.06 10.66 3.09
CA GLY A 188 18.32 10.73 2.36
C GLY A 188 18.17 10.93 0.84
N PHE A 189 16.97 10.89 0.30
CA PHE A 189 16.71 11.25 -1.10
C PHE A 189 16.48 12.75 -1.25
N GLU A 190 16.86 13.31 -2.40
CA GLU A 190 16.37 14.61 -2.82
C GLU A 190 14.87 14.58 -3.08
N VAL A 191 14.19 15.72 -2.93
CA VAL A 191 12.72 15.77 -3.10
C VAL A 191 12.29 15.31 -4.49
N GLY A 192 13.03 15.69 -5.53
CA GLY A 192 12.77 15.28 -6.90
C GLY A 192 12.87 13.76 -7.08
N ASP A 193 13.93 13.17 -6.58
CA ASP A 193 14.19 11.74 -6.62
C ASP A 193 13.14 10.97 -5.81
N ALA A 194 12.82 11.45 -4.61
CA ALA A 194 11.78 10.86 -3.79
C ALA A 194 10.42 10.83 -4.51
N VAL A 195 10.01 11.94 -5.13
CA VAL A 195 8.76 12.00 -5.92
C VAL A 195 8.83 11.04 -7.10
N PHE A 196 9.95 10.99 -7.81
CA PHE A 196 10.12 10.09 -8.95
C PHE A 196 10.00 8.62 -8.52
N TYR A 197 10.81 8.18 -7.57
CA TYR A 197 10.84 6.76 -7.17
C TYR A 197 9.59 6.30 -6.42
N PHE A 198 8.97 7.15 -5.60
CA PHE A 198 7.83 6.75 -4.77
C PHE A 198 6.47 7.16 -5.34
N SER A 199 6.42 7.84 -6.48
CA SER A 199 5.15 8.20 -7.11
C SER A 199 5.12 7.92 -8.61
N VAL A 200 6.12 8.38 -9.38
CA VAL A 200 6.12 8.19 -10.83
C VAL A 200 6.37 6.73 -11.20
N VAL A 201 7.39 6.10 -10.63
CA VAL A 201 7.71 4.69 -10.93
C VAL A 201 6.55 3.75 -10.59
N PRO A 202 5.93 3.79 -9.37
CA PRO A 202 4.77 2.97 -9.08
C PRO A 202 3.58 3.25 -10.00
N ALA A 203 3.35 4.51 -10.40
CA ALA A 203 2.28 4.85 -11.33
C ALA A 203 2.50 4.21 -12.71
N LEU A 204 3.73 4.23 -13.22
CA LEU A 204 4.08 3.58 -14.49
C LEU A 204 3.91 2.06 -14.42
N ILE A 205 4.30 1.43 -13.31
CA ILE A 205 4.10 -0.01 -13.10
C ILE A 205 2.61 -0.35 -13.05
N THR A 206 1.81 0.45 -12.33
CA THR A 206 0.35 0.26 -12.27
C THR A 206 -0.29 0.44 -13.65
N MET A 207 0.15 1.43 -14.42
CA MET A 207 -0.32 1.66 -15.79
C MET A 207 0.00 0.47 -16.71
N LEU A 208 1.21 -0.09 -16.58
CA LEU A 208 1.61 -1.30 -17.31
C LEU A 208 0.74 -2.51 -16.89
N TRP A 209 0.46 -2.66 -15.59
CA TRP A 209 -0.45 -3.69 -15.08
C TRP A 209 -1.84 -3.59 -15.71
N VAL A 210 -2.44 -2.40 -15.68
CA VAL A 210 -3.76 -2.15 -16.27
C VAL A 210 -3.75 -2.38 -17.79
N LEU A 211 -2.67 -1.99 -18.48
CA LEU A 211 -2.50 -2.24 -19.90
C LEU A 211 -2.53 -3.73 -20.23
N VAL A 212 -1.77 -4.53 -19.48
CA VAL A 212 -1.63 -5.97 -19.75
C VAL A 212 -2.93 -6.70 -19.40
N PHE A 213 -3.40 -6.58 -18.17
CA PHE A 213 -4.56 -7.35 -17.71
C PHE A 213 -5.90 -6.77 -18.21
N GLY A 214 -5.99 -5.46 -18.38
CA GLY A 214 -7.13 -4.82 -19.03
C GLY A 214 -7.23 -5.18 -20.52
N GLY A 215 -6.10 -5.16 -21.23
CA GLY A 215 -6.02 -5.60 -22.62
C GLY A 215 -6.38 -7.08 -22.78
N LEU A 216 -5.87 -7.94 -21.89
CA LEU A 216 -6.23 -9.36 -21.85
C LEU A 216 -7.74 -9.54 -21.62
N ALA A 217 -8.31 -8.88 -20.61
CA ALA A 217 -9.73 -9.01 -20.30
C ALA A 217 -10.62 -8.58 -21.46
N LEU A 218 -10.29 -7.46 -22.12
CA LEU A 218 -11.03 -6.98 -23.27
C LEU A 218 -10.94 -7.95 -24.47
N SER A 219 -9.77 -8.48 -24.77
CA SER A 219 -9.62 -9.44 -25.89
C SER A 219 -10.33 -10.78 -25.60
N VAL A 220 -10.31 -11.24 -24.34
CA VAL A 220 -11.09 -12.43 -23.95
C VAL A 220 -12.59 -12.19 -24.02
N ASP A 221 -13.06 -11.02 -23.59
CA ASP A 221 -14.47 -10.66 -23.63
C ASP A 221 -14.99 -10.59 -25.05
N GLU A 222 -14.24 -9.98 -25.97
CA GLU A 222 -14.55 -9.91 -27.38
C GLU A 222 -14.59 -11.30 -28.02
N ALA A 223 -13.57 -12.14 -27.77
CA ALA A 223 -13.47 -13.49 -28.32
C ALA A 223 -14.56 -14.44 -27.80
N SER A 224 -15.03 -14.23 -26.57
CA SER A 224 -16.03 -15.08 -25.89
C SER A 224 -17.46 -14.52 -25.91
N SER A 225 -17.71 -13.43 -26.63
CA SER A 225 -19.02 -12.77 -26.71
C SER A 225 -19.57 -12.34 -25.34
N GLY A 226 -18.71 -11.79 -24.47
CA GLY A 226 -19.12 -11.15 -23.22
C GLY A 226 -18.93 -12.01 -21.97
N SER A 227 -18.00 -12.96 -21.95
CA SER A 227 -17.76 -13.81 -20.76
C SER A 227 -17.24 -13.03 -19.56
N ILE A 228 -16.40 -12.02 -19.76
CA ILE A 228 -15.86 -11.16 -18.69
C ILE A 228 -16.96 -10.27 -18.13
N TRP A 229 -17.79 -9.68 -19.01
CA TRP A 229 -18.95 -8.91 -18.58
C TRP A 229 -19.94 -9.77 -17.75
N ALA A 230 -20.20 -10.98 -18.20
CA ALA A 230 -21.07 -11.92 -17.48
C ALA A 230 -20.48 -12.33 -16.12
N ALA A 231 -19.16 -12.52 -16.03
CA ALA A 231 -18.47 -12.80 -14.77
C ALA A 231 -18.54 -11.60 -13.82
N MET A 232 -18.30 -10.40 -14.32
CA MET A 232 -18.43 -9.15 -13.57
C MET A 232 -19.83 -8.98 -12.97
N ALA A 233 -20.87 -9.31 -13.75
CA ALA A 233 -22.25 -9.22 -13.29
C ALA A 233 -22.64 -10.27 -12.23
N ARG A 234 -21.99 -11.45 -12.22
CA ARG A 234 -22.26 -12.54 -11.26
C ARG A 234 -21.53 -12.39 -9.95
N GLY A 235 -20.21 -12.21 -10.00
CA GLY A 235 -19.33 -12.25 -8.84
C GLY A 235 -18.46 -11.00 -8.66
N GLY A 236 -18.64 -9.99 -9.51
CA GLY A 236 -17.90 -8.73 -9.40
C GLY A 236 -16.50 -8.77 -10.04
N PRO A 237 -15.64 -7.80 -9.69
CA PRO A 237 -14.32 -7.63 -10.29
C PRO A 237 -13.40 -8.86 -10.16
N ASP A 238 -13.50 -9.58 -9.05
CA ASP A 238 -12.68 -10.75 -8.78
C ASP A 238 -13.01 -11.87 -9.77
N ASP A 239 -14.30 -12.17 -10.00
CA ASP A 239 -14.74 -13.15 -10.98
C ASP A 239 -14.31 -12.80 -12.40
N ALA A 240 -14.33 -11.53 -12.75
CA ALA A 240 -13.87 -11.06 -14.07
C ALA A 240 -12.35 -11.30 -14.23
N ALA A 241 -11.54 -10.96 -13.22
CA ALA A 241 -10.10 -11.17 -13.23
C ALA A 241 -9.75 -12.67 -13.35
N TYR A 242 -10.43 -13.51 -12.60
CA TYR A 242 -10.21 -14.96 -12.65
C TYR A 242 -10.62 -15.56 -13.99
N THR A 243 -11.75 -15.12 -14.56
CA THR A 243 -12.19 -15.58 -15.87
C THR A 243 -11.17 -15.22 -16.96
N ALA A 244 -10.59 -14.02 -16.90
CA ALA A 244 -9.56 -13.61 -17.83
C ALA A 244 -8.28 -14.46 -17.71
N LEU A 245 -7.82 -14.73 -16.50
CA LEU A 245 -6.64 -15.56 -16.27
C LEU A 245 -6.86 -17.03 -16.65
N TRP A 246 -8.05 -17.56 -16.35
CA TRP A 246 -8.41 -18.95 -16.67
C TRP A 246 -8.42 -19.21 -18.18
N SER A 247 -8.70 -18.21 -19.01
CA SER A 247 -8.70 -18.33 -20.47
C SER A 247 -7.32 -18.56 -21.09
N LEU A 248 -6.25 -18.32 -20.33
CA LEU A 248 -4.88 -18.51 -20.81
C LEU A 248 -4.45 -19.96 -20.69
N PRO A 249 -3.50 -20.43 -21.55
CA PRO A 249 -2.85 -21.71 -21.38
C PRO A 249 -2.17 -21.80 -20.01
N GLY A 250 -2.48 -22.83 -19.23
CA GLY A 250 -1.98 -22.97 -17.86
C GLY A 250 -2.67 -22.02 -16.86
N GLY A 251 -3.88 -21.60 -17.14
CA GLY A 251 -4.66 -20.68 -16.32
C GLY A 251 -4.74 -21.05 -14.84
N GLU A 252 -4.82 -22.35 -14.51
CA GLU A 252 -4.78 -22.82 -13.11
C GLU A 252 -3.54 -22.36 -12.36
N SER A 253 -2.35 -22.50 -12.97
CA SER A 253 -1.10 -22.06 -12.35
C SER A 253 -1.02 -20.54 -12.22
N LEU A 254 -1.56 -19.81 -13.20
CA LEU A 254 -1.64 -18.35 -13.16
C LEU A 254 -2.58 -17.86 -12.06
N MET A 255 -3.68 -18.55 -11.83
CA MET A 255 -4.60 -18.22 -10.76
C MET A 255 -3.96 -18.42 -9.38
N VAL A 256 -3.23 -19.51 -9.16
CA VAL A 256 -2.45 -19.69 -7.92
C VAL A 256 -1.45 -18.56 -7.72
N GLY A 257 -0.73 -18.18 -8.78
CA GLY A 257 0.18 -17.03 -8.76
C GLY A 257 -0.54 -15.71 -8.40
N PHE A 258 -1.71 -15.49 -8.96
CA PHE A 258 -2.52 -14.29 -8.70
C PHE A 258 -3.04 -14.24 -7.26
N VAL A 259 -3.51 -15.35 -6.70
CA VAL A 259 -3.91 -15.49 -5.31
C VAL A 259 -2.75 -15.16 -4.36
N ILE A 260 -1.56 -15.71 -4.64
CA ILE A 260 -0.36 -15.41 -3.87
C ILE A 260 0.00 -13.92 -3.98
N LEU A 261 -0.13 -13.34 -5.18
CA LEU A 261 0.14 -11.92 -5.41
C LEU A 261 -0.81 -11.02 -4.62
N ILE A 262 -2.12 -11.32 -4.60
CA ILE A 262 -3.11 -10.58 -3.80
C ILE A 262 -2.74 -10.64 -2.32
N ALA A 263 -2.43 -11.84 -1.80
CA ALA A 263 -2.04 -12.00 -0.41
C ALA A 263 -0.76 -11.22 -0.06
N LEU A 264 0.26 -11.28 -0.92
CA LEU A 264 1.52 -10.53 -0.74
C LEU A 264 1.30 -9.01 -0.80
N ALA A 265 0.56 -8.53 -1.79
CA ALA A 265 0.27 -7.11 -1.95
C ALA A 265 -0.50 -6.57 -0.73
N PHE A 266 -1.57 -7.26 -0.33
CA PHE A 266 -2.37 -6.88 0.82
C PHE A 266 -1.57 -6.89 2.13
N THR A 267 -0.86 -7.98 2.42
CA THR A 267 -0.11 -8.11 3.68
C THR A 267 1.04 -7.11 3.75
N THR A 268 1.72 -6.86 2.63
CA THR A 268 2.78 -5.84 2.54
C THR A 268 2.22 -4.44 2.81
N TYR A 269 1.11 -4.09 2.16
CA TYR A 269 0.47 -2.79 2.36
C TYR A 269 -0.06 -2.61 3.79
N ALA A 270 -0.75 -3.61 4.34
CA ALA A 270 -1.29 -3.57 5.69
C ALA A 270 -0.18 -3.51 6.76
N ALA A 271 0.96 -4.18 6.55
CA ALA A 271 2.13 -4.08 7.43
C ALA A 271 2.74 -2.66 7.42
N ALA A 272 2.79 -2.00 6.25
CA ALA A 272 3.21 -0.60 6.15
C ALA A 272 2.26 0.34 6.90
N MET A 273 0.94 0.12 6.77
CA MET A 273 -0.08 0.89 7.49
C MET A 273 -0.01 0.67 9.00
N LEU A 274 0.13 -0.58 9.45
CA LEU A 274 0.35 -0.89 10.86
C LEU A 274 1.56 -0.13 11.40
N HIS A 275 2.66 -0.11 10.66
CA HIS A 275 3.86 0.62 11.06
C HIS A 275 3.61 2.14 11.18
N ALA A 276 2.87 2.75 10.25
CA ALA A 276 2.52 4.16 10.29
C ALA A 276 1.58 4.47 11.48
N VAL A 277 0.55 3.64 11.71
CA VAL A 277 -0.37 3.77 12.86
C VAL A 277 0.37 3.70 14.19
N MET A 278 1.27 2.70 14.35
CA MET A 278 2.04 2.57 15.59
C MET A 278 2.94 3.77 15.86
N ARG A 279 3.36 4.50 14.83
CA ARG A 279 4.15 5.73 14.98
C ARG A 279 3.33 6.93 15.42
N ILE A 280 2.09 7.02 14.97
CA ILE A 280 1.18 8.07 15.42
C ILE A 280 0.78 7.83 16.88
N CYS A 281 0.49 6.57 17.24
CA CYS A 281 0.07 6.22 18.60
C CYS A 281 1.19 6.33 19.65
N ALA A 282 2.48 6.25 19.24
CA ALA A 282 3.63 6.34 20.13
C ALA A 282 4.70 7.30 19.57
N PRO A 283 4.44 8.62 19.55
CA PRO A 283 5.41 9.61 19.10
C PRO A 283 6.60 9.69 20.05
N GLY A 284 7.81 9.70 19.52
CA GLY A 284 9.06 9.85 20.30
C GLY A 284 9.76 8.56 20.71
N ALA A 285 9.26 7.42 20.28
CA ALA A 285 9.82 6.10 20.60
C ALA A 285 10.92 5.66 19.61
N GLU A 286 11.93 6.46 19.37
CA GLU A 286 12.98 6.06 18.42
C GLU A 286 14.08 5.15 19.02
N ASP A 287 14.31 5.14 20.35
CA ASP A 287 15.57 4.63 20.91
C ASP A 287 15.51 3.65 22.09
N VAL A 288 14.36 3.10 22.52
CA VAL A 288 14.36 2.29 23.74
C VAL A 288 13.64 0.93 23.59
N GLU A 289 14.32 -0.12 24.04
CA GLU A 289 13.87 -1.52 24.10
C GLU A 289 12.54 -1.72 24.88
N VAL A 290 12.29 -0.89 25.90
CA VAL A 290 11.04 -0.89 26.70
C VAL A 290 9.81 -0.48 25.90
N VAL A 291 10.00 0.33 24.85
CA VAL A 291 8.96 0.69 23.88
C VAL A 291 8.54 -0.51 23.02
N GLY A 292 9.37 -1.53 22.93
CA GLY A 292 9.11 -2.75 22.16
C GLY A 292 7.85 -3.47 22.62
N ILE A 293 7.66 -3.66 23.94
CA ILE A 293 6.52 -4.43 24.48
C ILE A 293 5.21 -3.63 24.35
N ALA A 294 5.20 -2.35 24.73
CA ALA A 294 4.02 -1.50 24.61
C ALA A 294 3.59 -1.32 23.15
N ARG A 295 4.56 -1.22 22.25
CA ARG A 295 4.32 -1.14 20.80
C ARG A 295 3.81 -2.45 20.23
N ALA A 296 4.36 -3.58 20.65
CA ALA A 296 3.91 -4.90 20.22
C ALA A 296 2.48 -5.19 20.73
N SER A 297 2.15 -4.83 21.98
CA SER A 297 0.80 -4.99 22.50
C SER A 297 -0.22 -4.09 21.80
N ALA A 298 0.11 -2.84 21.52
CA ALA A 298 -0.74 -1.94 20.74
C ALA A 298 -0.96 -2.46 19.30
N ALA A 299 0.09 -2.94 18.64
CA ALA A 299 0.02 -3.58 17.33
C ALA A 299 -0.86 -4.83 17.35
N MET A 300 -0.75 -5.65 18.40
CA MET A 300 -1.55 -6.86 18.58
C MET A 300 -3.04 -6.52 18.76
N ILE A 301 -3.35 -5.53 19.59
CA ILE A 301 -4.74 -5.06 19.80
C ILE A 301 -5.33 -4.53 18.49
N TRP A 302 -4.57 -3.71 17.75
CA TRP A 302 -5.00 -3.18 16.46
C TRP A 302 -5.23 -4.29 15.44
N CYS A 303 -4.30 -5.22 15.30
CA CYS A 303 -4.42 -6.38 14.41
C CYS A 303 -5.59 -7.28 14.79
N ALA A 304 -5.80 -7.55 16.08
CA ALA A 304 -6.94 -8.33 16.55
C ALA A 304 -8.27 -7.65 16.25
N GLY A 305 -8.38 -6.34 16.48
CA GLY A 305 -9.56 -5.56 16.15
C GLY A 305 -9.90 -5.58 14.66
N ILE A 306 -8.91 -5.32 13.82
CA ILE A 306 -9.06 -5.39 12.34
C ILE A 306 -9.40 -6.83 11.91
N GLY A 307 -8.76 -7.83 12.50
CA GLY A 307 -8.99 -9.25 12.19
C GLY A 307 -10.42 -9.68 12.45
N VAL A 308 -10.94 -9.39 13.65
CA VAL A 308 -12.31 -9.72 14.03
C VAL A 308 -13.33 -8.95 13.19
N ALA A 309 -13.13 -7.65 13.01
CA ALA A 309 -14.03 -6.82 12.22
C ALA A 309 -14.03 -7.23 10.73
N GLY A 310 -12.85 -7.48 10.14
CA GLY A 310 -12.71 -7.91 8.75
C GLY A 310 -13.31 -9.30 8.50
N TRP A 311 -13.08 -10.23 9.41
CA TRP A 311 -13.76 -11.54 9.36
C TRP A 311 -15.28 -11.41 9.46
N GLY A 312 -15.78 -10.61 10.40
CA GLY A 312 -17.23 -10.38 10.56
C GLY A 312 -17.83 -9.81 9.29
N LEU A 313 -17.16 -8.84 8.68
CA LEU A 313 -17.57 -8.23 7.42
C LEU A 313 -17.58 -9.23 6.26
N ALA A 314 -16.55 -10.05 6.14
CA ALA A 314 -16.46 -11.11 5.13
C ALA A 314 -17.56 -12.18 5.31
N SER A 315 -17.83 -12.57 6.57
CA SER A 315 -18.78 -13.65 6.88
C SER A 315 -20.25 -13.26 6.72
N TYR A 316 -20.58 -11.99 6.96
CA TYR A 316 -21.97 -11.51 6.99
C TYR A 316 -22.34 -10.60 5.82
N GLY A 317 -21.43 -10.42 4.85
CA GLY A 317 -21.75 -9.80 3.56
C GLY A 317 -22.05 -8.30 3.61
N VAL A 318 -21.49 -7.55 4.57
CA VAL A 318 -21.82 -6.13 4.79
C VAL A 318 -20.90 -5.20 3.95
N ASN A 319 -20.57 -5.58 2.71
CA ASN A 319 -19.72 -4.77 1.81
C ASN A 319 -20.27 -3.36 1.58
N SER A 320 -21.60 -3.21 1.56
CA SER A 320 -22.26 -1.90 1.42
C SER A 320 -21.95 -0.93 2.57
N VAL A 321 -21.66 -1.43 3.77
CA VAL A 321 -21.28 -0.59 4.91
C VAL A 321 -19.90 0.00 4.71
N VAL A 322 -18.92 -0.78 4.26
CA VAL A 322 -17.56 -0.29 3.98
C VAL A 322 -17.58 0.76 2.87
N GLU A 323 -18.32 0.52 1.80
CA GLU A 323 -18.47 1.50 0.71
C GLU A 323 -19.11 2.80 1.21
N THR A 324 -20.17 2.70 2.01
CA THR A 324 -20.85 3.88 2.59
C THR A 324 -19.91 4.66 3.50
N LEU A 325 -19.17 3.96 4.38
CA LEU A 325 -18.21 4.59 5.28
C LEU A 325 -17.03 5.22 4.51
N SER A 326 -16.58 4.60 3.43
CA SER A 326 -15.55 5.15 2.55
C SER A 326 -16.02 6.45 1.87
N ARG A 327 -17.26 6.47 1.40
CA ARG A 327 -17.87 7.67 0.80
C ARG A 327 -18.04 8.79 1.83
N LEU A 328 -18.53 8.49 3.02
CA LEU A 328 -18.68 9.47 4.10
C LEU A 328 -17.32 9.98 4.63
N GLY A 329 -16.33 9.11 4.73
CA GLY A 329 -14.97 9.43 5.15
C GLY A 329 -14.20 10.30 4.16
N SER A 330 -14.62 10.36 2.90
CA SER A 330 -13.98 11.15 1.85
C SER A 330 -14.03 12.66 2.11
N LEU A 331 -15.13 13.19 2.66
CA LEU A 331 -15.28 14.61 2.97
C LEU A 331 -14.29 15.09 4.05
N PRO A 332 -14.22 14.46 5.24
CA PRO A 332 -13.21 14.83 6.23
C PRO A 332 -11.78 14.59 5.72
N ALA A 333 -11.54 13.54 4.95
CA ALA A 333 -10.24 13.29 4.36
C ALA A 333 -9.82 14.40 3.37
N LEU A 334 -10.75 14.96 2.61
CA LEU A 334 -10.50 16.11 1.75
C LEU A 334 -10.01 17.32 2.53
N LEU A 335 -10.59 17.59 3.72
CA LEU A 335 -10.12 18.67 4.59
C LEU A 335 -8.68 18.45 5.07
N VAL A 336 -8.34 17.21 5.43
CA VAL A 336 -6.97 16.86 5.81
C VAL A 336 -6.00 17.07 4.65
N ILE A 337 -6.33 16.59 3.44
CA ILE A 337 -5.50 16.78 2.24
C ILE A 337 -5.36 18.27 1.89
N THR A 338 -6.42 19.06 2.05
CA THR A 338 -6.35 20.51 1.89
C THR A 338 -5.39 21.15 2.90
N GLY A 339 -5.38 20.68 4.15
CA GLY A 339 -4.40 21.06 5.17
C GLY A 339 -2.96 20.78 4.74
N PHE A 340 -2.69 19.60 4.14
CA PHE A 340 -1.38 19.28 3.57
C PHE A 340 -1.00 20.18 2.39
N LEU A 341 -1.95 20.52 1.53
CA LEU A 341 -1.72 21.46 0.43
C LEU A 341 -1.32 22.85 0.96
N ILE A 342 -2.05 23.35 1.97
CA ILE A 342 -1.72 24.63 2.61
C ILE A 342 -0.34 24.55 3.28
N ALA A 343 0.00 23.44 3.94
CA ALA A 343 1.31 23.24 4.54
C ALA A 343 2.42 23.21 3.47
N ALA A 344 2.21 22.56 2.34
CA ALA A 344 3.14 22.53 1.21
C ALA A 344 3.37 23.93 0.63
N LEU A 345 2.31 24.71 0.42
CA LEU A 345 2.41 26.09 -0.05
C LEU A 345 3.19 26.96 0.94
N ARG A 346 2.93 26.83 2.25
CA ARG A 346 3.69 27.55 3.28
C ARG A 346 5.18 27.18 3.26
N LEU A 347 5.53 25.89 3.08
CA LEU A 347 6.91 25.43 2.97
C LEU A 347 7.57 25.99 1.71
N ALA A 348 6.88 26.00 0.57
CA ALA A 348 7.39 26.50 -0.69
C ALA A 348 7.69 28.03 -0.66
N PHE A 349 6.86 28.80 0.04
CA PHE A 349 7.01 30.26 0.17
C PHE A 349 7.81 30.70 1.41
N SER A 350 8.34 29.76 2.21
CA SER A 350 9.17 30.07 3.38
C SER A 350 10.66 29.86 3.04
N PRO A 351 11.44 30.91 2.71
CA PRO A 351 12.82 30.76 2.24
C PRO A 351 13.76 30.05 3.23
N GLY A 352 13.47 30.10 4.53
CA GLY A 352 14.27 29.45 5.56
C GLY A 352 14.05 27.95 5.70
N SER A 353 12.95 27.40 5.17
CA SER A 353 12.63 25.97 5.32
C SER A 353 13.33 25.09 4.28
N LEU A 354 13.74 25.67 3.16
CA LEU A 354 14.40 24.97 2.06
C LEU A 354 15.94 25.01 2.16
N ASN A 355 16.50 25.94 2.93
CA ASN A 355 17.96 26.13 3.08
C ASN A 355 18.58 25.41 4.29
N ILE A 356 17.82 24.62 5.01
CA ILE A 356 18.41 23.71 5.99
C ILE A 356 19.03 22.58 5.19
N ALA A 357 20.33 22.72 4.90
CA ALA A 357 21.10 21.62 4.38
C ALA A 357 20.78 20.38 5.22
N ILE A 358 20.24 19.35 4.60
CA ILE A 358 20.10 18.04 5.19
C ILE A 358 21.52 17.71 5.66
N LYS A 359 21.81 17.89 6.96
CA LYS A 359 22.98 17.24 7.52
C LYS A 359 22.73 15.77 7.25
N PRO A 360 23.48 15.14 6.36
CA PRO A 360 23.41 13.69 6.27
C PRO A 360 23.76 13.23 7.68
N ASP A 361 22.77 12.71 8.39
CA ASP A 361 23.06 11.88 9.52
C ASP A 361 24.04 10.85 8.98
N PRO A 362 25.26 10.74 9.50
CA PRO A 362 26.18 9.72 9.05
C PRO A 362 25.68 8.37 9.60
N VAL A 363 24.56 7.88 9.10
CA VAL A 363 24.45 6.47 8.85
C VAL A 363 25.29 6.28 7.58
N GLN A 364 26.58 6.47 7.72
CA GLN A 364 27.51 5.70 6.96
C GLN A 364 27.02 4.25 7.06
N ILE A 365 26.35 3.82 6.00
CA ILE A 365 26.51 2.45 5.58
C ILE A 365 27.97 2.47 5.13
N ASP A 366 28.88 2.29 6.08
CA ASP A 366 30.15 1.67 5.81
C ASP A 366 29.81 0.27 5.30
N LEU A 367 29.40 0.24 4.06
CA LEU A 367 29.63 -0.91 3.20
C LEU A 367 31.13 -0.88 2.99
N ASP A 368 31.83 -1.35 4.01
CA ASP A 368 33.22 -1.76 3.81
C ASP A 368 33.16 -2.94 2.88
N LEU A 369 33.20 -2.60 1.56
CA LEU A 369 33.22 -3.61 0.51
C LEU A 369 34.44 -4.52 0.66
N GLY A 370 35.47 -4.10 1.41
CA GLY A 370 36.61 -4.91 1.84
C GLY A 370 36.18 -5.97 2.88
N GLU A 371 35.38 -5.59 3.89
CA GLU A 371 34.92 -6.52 4.93
C GLU A 371 33.95 -7.58 4.34
N ILE A 372 33.12 -7.17 3.35
CA ILE A 372 32.21 -8.10 2.64
C ILE A 372 33.01 -9.02 1.69
N ALA A 373 34.03 -8.51 1.03
CA ALA A 373 34.89 -9.33 0.16
C ALA A 373 35.70 -10.34 1.01
N ASP A 374 36.21 -9.92 2.17
CA ASP A 374 36.92 -10.79 3.09
C ASP A 374 35.99 -11.85 3.72
N GLU A 375 34.73 -11.51 4.02
CA GLU A 375 33.73 -12.46 4.53
C GLU A 375 33.32 -13.48 3.47
N ILE A 376 33.21 -13.07 2.21
CA ILE A 376 32.95 -13.98 1.06
C ILE A 376 34.14 -14.91 0.85
N ASP A 377 35.37 -14.40 0.94
CA ASP A 377 36.60 -15.18 0.77
C ASP A 377 36.83 -16.17 1.93
N GLU A 378 36.41 -15.82 3.18
CA GLU A 378 36.41 -16.73 4.33
C GLU A 378 35.34 -17.82 4.22
N ILE A 379 34.17 -17.51 3.65
CA ILE A 379 33.11 -18.49 3.36
C ILE A 379 33.55 -19.47 2.26
N GLU A 380 34.18 -18.99 1.21
CA GLU A 380 34.72 -19.85 0.13
C GLU A 380 35.88 -20.76 0.59
N ARG A 381 36.67 -20.28 1.56
CA ARG A 381 37.75 -21.07 2.15
C ARG A 381 37.29 -22.01 3.28
N GLY A 382 36.00 -22.05 3.61
CA GLY A 382 35.44 -22.96 4.62
C GLY A 382 35.89 -22.71 6.06
N VAL A 383 36.36 -21.50 6.38
CA VAL A 383 36.84 -21.14 7.73
C VAL A 383 35.73 -20.43 8.49
N VAL A 384 34.95 -21.17 9.27
CA VAL A 384 33.93 -20.59 10.17
C VAL A 384 34.62 -20.09 11.43
N ARG A 385 34.82 -18.78 11.56
CA ARG A 385 35.25 -18.15 12.81
C ARG A 385 34.03 -17.64 13.60
N ALA A 386 34.00 -17.92 14.90
CA ALA A 386 32.98 -17.43 15.82
C ALA A 386 32.95 -15.89 15.89
N PRO A 387 31.77 -15.27 16.07
CA PRO A 387 31.61 -13.81 16.02
C PRO A 387 32.43 -13.11 17.12
N ARG A 388 33.32 -12.21 16.72
CA ARG A 388 34.08 -11.36 17.63
C ARG A 388 33.15 -10.38 18.35
N ARG A 389 33.08 -10.49 19.71
CA ARG A 389 32.43 -9.52 20.59
C ARG A 389 33.02 -8.11 20.38
N ARG A 390 32.23 -7.18 19.86
CA ARG A 390 32.55 -5.75 19.73
C ARG A 390 32.82 -5.14 21.13
N LYS A 391 34.06 -4.77 21.44
CA LYS A 391 34.39 -3.92 22.58
C LYS A 391 33.85 -2.51 22.35
N ARG A 392 32.85 -2.10 23.18
CA ARG A 392 32.41 -0.69 23.21
C ARG A 392 33.61 0.18 23.61
N ARG A 393 34.06 1.04 22.69
CA ARG A 393 34.95 2.16 23.02
C ARG A 393 34.11 3.17 23.84
N LYS A 394 34.40 3.32 25.13
CA LYS A 394 33.97 4.45 25.93
C LYS A 394 34.74 5.66 25.42
N SER A 395 34.05 6.65 24.85
CA SER A 395 34.58 7.99 24.66
C SER A 395 34.54 8.74 25.98
N ALA A 396 35.67 9.23 26.41
CA ALA A 396 35.84 10.18 27.51
C ALA A 396 35.31 11.57 27.09
#